data_9a866cd2a53d221326de602f79361ada
#
_entry.id   9a866cd2a53d221326de602f79361ada
#
_cell.length_a   1.000
_cell.length_b   1.000
_cell.length_c   1.000
_cell.angle_alpha   90.00
_cell.angle_beta   90.00
_cell.angle_gamma   90.00
#
_symmetry.space_group_name_H-M   'P 1'
#
loop_
_entity.id
_entity.type
_entity.pdbx_description
1 polymer ?
#
loop_
_entity_poly.entity_id
_entity_poly.type
_entity_poly.pdbx_seq_one_letter_code
_entity_poly.pdbx_strand_id
1 'polypeptide(L)'
;TTALNDPRITRMGRALRKLKLDELPQVYNVLLGSMSFIGPRPELLRYTEAYKDEEKIILEVRPGITDFSSIEFISLDEIIGAENADEMYEKYVLEKKNKLRIRYAKEVSFGTDVSLFFKTVTAVFKKAMRVVGKSDREK
;
A
#
# COMPACT_ATOMS: atom_id res chain seq x y z
N THR A 1 -9.07 -1.11 5.55
CA THR A 1 -7.69 -0.88 6.09
C THR A 1 -7.75 -0.89 7.61
N THR A 2 -6.91 -1.69 8.26
CA THR A 2 -6.92 -1.84 9.72
C THR A 2 -6.03 -0.75 10.32
N ALA A 3 -6.60 0.17 11.08
CA ALA A 3 -5.83 1.21 11.78
C ALA A 3 -4.88 0.60 12.82
N LEU A 4 -3.77 1.28 13.13
CA LEU A 4 -2.78 0.79 14.11
C LEU A 4 -3.37 0.56 15.51
N ASN A 5 -4.44 1.27 15.84
CA ASN A 5 -5.13 1.18 17.14
C ASN A 5 -6.43 0.34 17.10
N ASP A 6 -6.60 -0.51 16.08
CA ASP A 6 -7.75 -1.42 16.01
C ASP A 6 -7.75 -2.37 17.22
N PRO A 7 -8.85 -2.46 18.00
CA PRO A 7 -8.92 -3.29 19.21
C PRO A 7 -8.79 -4.79 18.92
N ARG A 8 -8.97 -5.22 17.67
CA ARG A 8 -8.81 -6.61 17.23
C ARG A 8 -7.35 -7.03 17.12
N ILE A 9 -6.40 -6.08 17.16
CA ILE A 9 -4.97 -6.38 17.03
C ILE A 9 -4.41 -6.79 18.37
N THR A 10 -3.84 -8.00 18.45
CA THR A 10 -3.13 -8.49 19.63
C THR A 10 -1.88 -7.66 19.94
N ARG A 11 -1.35 -7.74 21.15
CA ARG A 11 -0.08 -7.07 21.53
C ARG A 11 1.07 -7.49 20.62
N MET A 12 1.19 -8.77 20.31
CA MET A 12 2.18 -9.32 19.39
C MET A 12 1.97 -8.78 17.96
N GLY A 13 0.73 -8.79 17.46
CA GLY A 13 0.40 -8.26 16.15
C GLY A 13 0.75 -6.78 16.00
N ARG A 14 0.58 -5.99 17.07
CA ARG A 14 0.98 -4.58 17.09
C ARG A 14 2.50 -4.41 17.01
N ALA A 15 3.26 -5.24 17.73
CA ALA A 15 4.72 -5.24 17.64
C ALA A 15 5.20 -5.61 16.23
N LEU A 16 4.66 -6.69 15.64
CA LEU A 16 4.98 -7.12 14.28
C LEU A 16 4.69 -6.01 13.24
N ARG A 17 3.52 -5.36 13.33
CA ARG A 17 3.15 -4.24 12.45
C ARG A 17 4.06 -3.03 12.63
N LYS A 18 4.41 -2.68 13.87
CA LYS A 18 5.34 -1.58 14.13
C LYS A 18 6.71 -1.83 13.51
N LEU A 19 7.15 -3.08 13.48
CA LEU A 19 8.42 -3.51 12.87
C LEU A 19 8.28 -3.86 11.37
N LYS A 20 7.06 -3.76 10.79
CA LYS A 20 6.76 -4.16 9.41
C LYS A 20 7.06 -5.64 9.10
N LEU A 21 7.12 -6.49 10.12
CA LEU A 21 7.35 -7.93 9.97
C LEU A 21 6.10 -8.68 9.49
N ASP A 22 4.92 -8.07 9.59
CA ASP A 22 3.67 -8.57 9.03
C ASP A 22 3.66 -8.59 7.49
N GLU A 23 4.60 -7.89 6.86
CA GLU A 23 4.78 -7.90 5.40
C GLU A 23 5.78 -8.95 4.90
N LEU A 24 6.49 -9.67 5.79
CA LEU A 24 7.44 -10.73 5.41
C LEU A 24 6.84 -11.83 4.52
N PRO A 25 5.58 -12.31 4.73
CA PRO A 25 4.96 -13.27 3.84
C PRO A 25 4.87 -12.79 2.38
N GLN A 26 4.78 -11.48 2.14
CA GLN A 26 4.77 -10.92 0.78
C GLN A 26 6.13 -11.11 0.09
N VAL A 27 7.24 -11.00 0.83
CA VAL A 27 8.58 -11.29 0.30
C VAL A 27 8.70 -12.75 -0.14
N TYR A 28 8.12 -13.67 0.64
CA TYR A 28 8.06 -15.08 0.26
C TYR A 28 7.26 -15.29 -1.03
N ASN A 29 6.12 -14.61 -1.18
CA ASN A 29 5.33 -14.64 -2.41
C ASN A 29 6.10 -14.09 -3.62
N VAL A 30 6.98 -13.11 -3.42
CA VAL A 30 7.87 -12.60 -4.48
C VAL A 30 8.89 -13.67 -4.89
N LEU A 31 9.49 -14.37 -3.92
CA LEU A 31 10.43 -15.46 -4.20
C LEU A 31 9.78 -16.62 -4.94
N LEU A 32 8.53 -16.94 -4.63
CA LEU A 32 7.73 -17.96 -5.33
C LEU A 32 7.22 -17.49 -6.71
N GLY A 33 7.35 -16.21 -7.05
CA GLY A 33 6.90 -15.65 -8.31
C GLY A 33 5.41 -15.33 -8.40
N SER A 34 4.63 -15.52 -7.32
CA SER A 34 3.21 -15.15 -7.26
C SER A 34 2.99 -13.65 -7.08
N MET A 35 4.00 -12.94 -6.56
CA MET A 35 4.03 -11.48 -6.45
C MET A 35 5.30 -10.90 -7.11
N SER A 36 5.30 -9.59 -7.34
CA SER A 36 6.47 -8.80 -7.74
C SER A 36 6.81 -7.77 -6.65
N PHE A 37 7.99 -7.19 -6.69
CA PHE A 37 8.28 -6.01 -5.87
C PHE A 37 7.44 -4.82 -6.31
N ILE A 38 7.32 -4.62 -7.62
CA ILE A 38 6.56 -3.52 -8.23
C ILE A 38 5.30 -4.09 -8.87
N GLY A 39 4.17 -3.51 -8.56
CA GLY A 39 2.86 -3.91 -9.05
C GLY A 39 1.72 -3.44 -8.15
N PRO A 40 0.49 -3.49 -8.62
CA PRO A 40 -0.67 -3.11 -7.82
C PRO A 40 -0.75 -3.93 -6.54
N ARG A 41 -0.80 -3.25 -5.39
CA ARG A 41 -0.93 -3.94 -4.11
C ARG A 41 -2.28 -4.66 -4.03
N PRO A 42 -2.31 -5.95 -3.61
CA PRO A 42 -3.57 -6.70 -3.48
C PRO A 42 -4.58 -5.97 -2.59
N GLU A 43 -5.82 -5.92 -3.04
CA GLU A 43 -6.95 -5.38 -2.28
C GLU A 43 -7.84 -6.49 -1.72
N LEU A 44 -8.75 -6.12 -0.83
CA LEU A 44 -9.76 -7.02 -0.32
C LEU A 44 -10.69 -7.50 -1.45
N LEU A 45 -11.09 -8.77 -1.42
CA LEU A 45 -11.93 -9.39 -2.45
C LEU A 45 -13.19 -8.57 -2.75
N ARG A 46 -13.85 -8.03 -1.73
CA ARG A 46 -15.05 -7.18 -1.91
C ARG A 46 -14.82 -5.99 -2.85
N TYR A 47 -13.61 -5.44 -2.91
CA TYR A 47 -13.28 -4.34 -3.81
C TYR A 47 -12.92 -4.83 -5.20
N THR A 48 -12.19 -5.94 -5.31
CA THR A 48 -11.79 -6.50 -6.60
C THR A 48 -12.96 -7.14 -7.35
N GLU A 49 -13.94 -7.72 -6.64
CA GLU A 49 -15.19 -8.23 -7.22
C GLU A 49 -16.08 -7.10 -7.76
N ALA A 50 -15.96 -5.91 -7.20
CA ALA A 50 -16.69 -4.72 -7.65
C ALA A 50 -16.03 -3.99 -8.84
N TYR A 51 -14.85 -4.45 -9.32
CA TYR A 51 -14.14 -3.82 -10.42
C TYR A 51 -14.96 -3.83 -11.71
N LYS A 52 -15.12 -2.65 -12.28
CA LYS A 52 -15.77 -2.43 -13.58
C LYS A 52 -14.76 -2.58 -14.71
N ASP A 53 -15.24 -2.59 -15.93
CA ASP A 53 -14.53 -2.98 -17.14
C ASP A 53 -13.06 -2.51 -17.22
N GLU A 54 -12.80 -1.23 -17.09
CA GLU A 54 -11.44 -0.70 -17.16
C GLU A 54 -10.58 -1.08 -15.94
N GLU A 55 -11.19 -1.28 -14.77
CA GLU A 55 -10.48 -1.65 -13.55
C GLU A 55 -10.00 -3.10 -13.57
N LYS A 56 -10.61 -3.97 -14.39
CA LYS A 56 -10.20 -5.38 -14.53
C LYS A 56 -8.77 -5.54 -15.03
N ILE A 57 -8.25 -4.56 -15.77
CA ILE A 57 -6.84 -4.56 -16.22
C ILE A 57 -5.86 -4.62 -15.04
N ILE A 58 -6.27 -4.16 -13.85
CA ILE A 58 -5.46 -4.23 -12.63
C ILE A 58 -5.16 -5.69 -12.26
N LEU A 59 -6.09 -6.60 -12.57
CA LEU A 59 -5.98 -8.04 -12.27
C LEU A 59 -5.15 -8.81 -13.31
N GLU A 60 -4.86 -8.20 -14.47
CA GLU A 60 -4.06 -8.81 -15.55
C GLU A 60 -2.56 -8.70 -15.30
N VAL A 61 -2.14 -7.79 -14.41
CA VAL A 61 -0.75 -7.61 -14.03
C VAL A 61 -0.45 -8.31 -12.71
N ARG A 62 0.80 -8.77 -12.56
CA ARG A 62 1.22 -9.42 -11.31
C ARG A 62 1.10 -8.44 -10.13
N PRO A 63 0.47 -8.85 -9.02
CA PRO A 63 0.39 -8.02 -7.82
C PRO A 63 1.78 -7.73 -7.26
N GLY A 64 1.95 -6.56 -6.65
CA GLY A 64 3.21 -6.11 -6.11
C GLY A 64 3.14 -5.59 -4.68
N ILE A 65 4.29 -5.31 -4.12
CA ILE A 65 4.42 -4.69 -2.78
C ILE A 65 4.16 -3.18 -2.88
N THR A 66 4.60 -2.55 -3.97
CA THR A 66 4.48 -1.10 -4.18
C THR A 66 4.15 -0.75 -5.64
N ASP A 67 3.44 0.36 -5.81
CA ASP A 67 3.03 0.94 -7.08
C ASP A 67 2.87 2.47 -6.96
N PHE A 68 2.37 3.15 -8.00
CA PHE A 68 2.05 4.58 -7.94
C PHE A 68 1.10 4.92 -6.78
N SER A 69 0.10 4.08 -6.53
CA SER A 69 -0.88 4.31 -5.47
C SER A 69 -0.27 4.17 -4.08
N SER A 70 0.63 3.21 -3.89
CA SER A 70 1.33 2.98 -2.62
C SER A 70 2.22 4.16 -2.23
N ILE A 71 2.86 4.81 -3.21
CA ILE A 71 3.70 5.99 -2.99
C ILE A 71 2.85 7.21 -2.66
N GLU A 72 1.79 7.45 -3.43
CA GLU A 72 0.88 8.60 -3.24
C GLU A 72 0.21 8.56 -1.87
N PHE A 73 -0.19 7.36 -1.44
CA PHE A 73 -0.90 7.14 -0.18
C PHE A 73 -0.03 6.57 0.94
N ILE A 74 1.30 6.81 0.90
CA ILE A 74 2.24 6.27 1.91
C ILE A 74 1.93 6.71 3.34
N SER A 75 1.25 7.84 3.52
CA SER A 75 0.81 8.37 4.80
C SER A 75 -0.71 8.25 5.02
N LEU A 76 -1.36 7.33 4.30
CA LEU A 76 -2.81 7.17 4.36
C LEU A 76 -3.32 6.86 5.79
N ASP A 77 -2.54 6.07 6.54
CA ASP A 77 -2.85 5.73 7.94
C ASP A 77 -2.91 6.96 8.86
N GLU A 78 -2.26 8.06 8.47
CA GLU A 78 -2.28 9.34 9.18
C GLU A 78 -3.51 10.19 8.81
N ILE A 79 -4.10 9.94 7.63
CA ILE A 79 -5.22 10.72 7.07
C ILE A 79 -6.55 10.08 7.47
N ILE A 80 -6.63 8.75 7.47
CA ILE A 80 -7.83 8.00 7.80
C ILE A 80 -7.81 7.71 9.30
N GLY A 81 -8.70 8.37 10.05
CA GLY A 81 -8.91 8.08 11.47
C GLY A 81 -9.45 6.67 11.71
N ALA A 82 -9.42 6.22 12.97
CA ALA A 82 -9.86 4.88 13.35
C ALA A 82 -11.39 4.68 13.21
N GLU A 83 -12.18 5.75 13.31
CA GLU A 83 -13.62 5.72 13.12
C GLU A 83 -13.97 5.92 11.65
N ASN A 84 -14.83 5.05 11.11
CA ASN A 84 -15.30 5.06 9.71
C ASN A 84 -14.19 4.93 8.65
N ALA A 85 -13.09 4.24 8.99
CA ALA A 85 -11.96 4.08 8.09
C ALA A 85 -12.34 3.45 6.73
N ASP A 86 -13.26 2.49 6.73
CA ASP A 86 -13.71 1.80 5.51
C ASP A 86 -14.57 2.73 4.62
N GLU A 87 -15.52 3.49 5.19
CA GLU A 87 -16.33 4.45 4.42
C GLU A 87 -15.48 5.59 3.82
N MET A 88 -14.56 6.13 4.61
CA MET A 88 -13.64 7.18 4.14
C MET A 88 -12.73 6.65 3.04
N TYR A 89 -12.26 5.41 3.17
CA TYR A 89 -11.47 4.74 2.17
C TYR A 89 -12.24 4.58 0.86
N GLU A 90 -13.45 4.02 0.90
CA GLU A 90 -14.29 3.81 -0.28
C GLU A 90 -14.64 5.13 -0.96
N LYS A 91 -15.01 6.15 -0.18
CA LYS A 91 -15.51 7.42 -0.72
C LYS A 91 -14.41 8.30 -1.34
N TYR A 92 -13.22 8.35 -0.73
CA TYR A 92 -12.21 9.36 -1.09
C TYR A 92 -10.92 8.78 -1.65
N VAL A 93 -10.63 7.53 -1.40
CA VAL A 93 -9.32 6.92 -1.68
C VAL A 93 -9.36 5.87 -2.77
N LEU A 94 -10.37 4.98 -2.75
CA LEU A 94 -10.43 3.81 -3.61
C LEU A 94 -10.40 4.18 -5.09
N GLU A 95 -11.24 5.12 -5.53
CA GLU A 95 -11.30 5.55 -6.93
C GLU A 95 -9.95 6.11 -7.41
N LYS A 96 -9.33 6.97 -6.60
CA LYS A 96 -8.03 7.57 -6.92
C LYS A 96 -6.91 6.52 -6.97
N LYS A 97 -6.94 5.56 -6.06
CA LYS A 97 -6.02 4.40 -6.08
C LYS A 97 -6.21 3.56 -7.33
N ASN A 98 -7.45 3.25 -7.71
CA ASN A 98 -7.72 2.45 -8.89
C ASN A 98 -7.25 3.14 -10.17
N LYS A 99 -7.43 4.45 -10.30
CA LYS A 99 -6.85 5.23 -11.43
C LYS A 99 -5.32 5.08 -11.52
N LEU A 100 -4.62 5.15 -10.39
CA LEU A 100 -3.16 4.98 -10.36
C LEU A 100 -2.72 3.54 -10.67
N ARG A 101 -3.49 2.55 -10.25
CA ARG A 101 -3.26 1.13 -10.55
C ARG A 101 -3.52 0.80 -12.02
N ILE A 102 -4.60 1.35 -12.61
CA ILE A 102 -4.88 1.25 -14.04
C ILE A 102 -3.73 1.87 -14.82
N ARG A 103 -3.26 3.04 -14.40
CA ARG A 103 -2.09 3.67 -15.00
C ARG A 103 -0.88 2.75 -14.99
N TYR A 104 -0.57 2.15 -13.85
CA TYR A 104 0.53 1.19 -13.76
C TYR A 104 0.34 0.01 -14.71
N ALA A 105 -0.84 -0.61 -14.73
CA ALA A 105 -1.14 -1.75 -15.58
C ALA A 105 -0.96 -1.43 -17.08
N LYS A 106 -1.24 -0.19 -17.49
CA LYS A 106 -1.03 0.29 -18.86
C LYS A 106 0.43 0.65 -19.18
N GLU A 107 1.20 1.10 -18.19
CA GLU A 107 2.58 1.59 -18.33
C GLU A 107 3.63 0.56 -17.87
N VAL A 108 3.22 -0.68 -17.56
CA VAL A 108 4.13 -1.69 -17.04
C VAL A 108 5.32 -1.91 -17.99
N SER A 109 6.52 -1.68 -17.46
CA SER A 109 7.78 -1.88 -18.15
C SER A 109 8.93 -1.95 -17.15
N PHE A 110 10.05 -2.51 -17.55
CA PHE A 110 11.25 -2.54 -16.69
C PHE A 110 11.68 -1.12 -16.25
N GLY A 111 11.60 -0.14 -17.14
CA GLY A 111 11.92 1.26 -16.80
C GLY A 111 10.97 1.86 -15.78
N THR A 112 9.65 1.60 -15.92
CA THR A 112 8.63 2.00 -14.94
C THR A 112 8.91 1.38 -13.57
N ASP A 113 9.23 0.09 -13.54
CA ASP A 113 9.49 -0.64 -12.30
C ASP A 113 10.73 -0.11 -11.57
N VAL A 114 11.83 0.10 -12.28
CA VAL A 114 13.05 0.69 -11.72
C VAL A 114 12.78 2.09 -11.16
N SER A 115 12.04 2.93 -11.92
CA SER A 115 11.66 4.28 -11.47
C SER A 115 10.82 4.23 -10.19
N LEU A 116 9.83 3.35 -10.14
CA LEU A 116 8.97 3.17 -8.97
C LEU A 116 9.73 2.64 -7.76
N PHE A 117 10.67 1.71 -7.97
CA PHE A 117 11.53 1.21 -6.91
C PHE A 117 12.27 2.37 -6.21
N PHE A 118 12.99 3.21 -6.95
CA PHE A 118 13.71 4.34 -6.36
C PHE A 118 12.78 5.40 -5.74
N LYS A 119 11.62 5.66 -6.35
CA LYS A 119 10.61 6.54 -5.76
C LYS A 119 10.08 5.99 -4.44
N THR A 120 9.85 4.69 -4.35
CA THR A 120 9.42 4.04 -3.10
C THR A 120 10.48 4.17 -2.01
N VAL A 121 11.73 3.85 -2.32
CA VAL A 121 12.85 3.99 -1.36
C VAL A 121 12.93 5.43 -0.84
N THR A 122 12.88 6.41 -1.73
CA THR A 122 12.93 7.83 -1.33
C THR A 122 11.71 8.26 -0.51
N ALA A 123 10.51 7.78 -0.85
CA ALA A 123 9.29 8.09 -0.12
C ALA A 123 9.29 7.49 1.29
N VAL A 124 9.73 6.23 1.42
CA VAL A 124 9.86 5.55 2.71
C VAL A 124 10.91 6.26 3.58
N PHE A 125 12.06 6.62 3.01
CA PHE A 125 13.11 7.33 3.73
C PHE A 125 12.62 8.70 4.22
N LYS A 126 11.94 9.48 3.37
CA LYS A 126 11.34 10.77 3.76
C LYS A 126 10.31 10.60 4.88
N LYS A 127 9.46 9.55 4.81
CA LYS A 127 8.50 9.25 5.88
C LYS A 127 9.21 8.92 7.19
N ALA A 128 10.23 8.06 7.15
CA ALA A 128 11.02 7.69 8.34
C ALA A 128 11.67 8.91 9.00
N MET A 129 12.32 9.78 8.24
CA MET A 129 12.92 11.01 8.75
C MET A 129 11.90 11.97 9.37
N ARG A 130 10.69 12.07 8.79
CA ARG A 130 9.61 12.90 9.35
C ARG A 130 9.15 12.38 10.71
N VAL A 131 9.01 11.05 10.86
CA VAL A 131 8.59 10.41 12.12
C VAL A 131 9.63 10.63 13.21
N VAL A 132 10.92 10.45 12.90
CA VAL A 132 12.03 10.69 13.85
C VAL A 132 12.09 12.15 14.29
N GLY A 133 12.03 13.10 13.34
CA GLY A 133 12.08 14.53 13.65
C GLY A 133 10.86 15.06 14.43
N LYS A 134 9.71 14.35 14.40
CA LYS A 134 8.53 14.68 15.22
C LYS A 134 8.70 14.20 16.67
N SER A 135 9.30 13.02 16.86
CA SER A 135 9.58 12.45 18.20
C SER A 135 10.55 13.31 19.02
N ASP A 136 11.49 14.00 18.36
CA ASP A 136 12.47 14.87 19.05
C ASP A 136 11.89 16.24 19.45
N ARG A 137 10.74 16.64 18.90
CA ARG A 137 10.08 17.91 19.25
C ARG A 137 9.03 17.77 20.38
N GLU A 138 8.67 16.56 20.73
CA GLU A 138 7.71 16.24 21.80
C GLU A 138 8.39 15.82 23.12
N LYS A 139 9.71 15.89 23.17
CA LYS A 139 10.54 15.75 24.37
C LYS A 139 11.04 17.11 24.85
#